data_b019c3de26d75b4b71ed786ba001debc
#
_entry.id   b019c3de26d75b4b71ed786ba001debc
#
_cell.length_a   1.000
_cell.length_b   1.000
_cell.length_c   1.000
_cell.angle_alpha   90.00
_cell.angle_beta   90.00
_cell.angle_gamma   90.00
#
_symmetry.space_group_name_H-M   'P 1'
#
loop_
_entity.id
_entity.type
_entity.pdbx_description
1 polymer ?
#
loop_
_entity_poly.entity_id
_entity_poly.type
_entity_poly.pdbx_seq_one_letter_code
_entity_poly.pdbx_strand_id
1 'polypeptide(L)'
;MYWVRSLQKSLEWIAKNIIMEKIIQITSGRGPAECSWVVAQVLKTFIEEAKENNIKTTLLQRETGIENGTVETATILLEHDNLDVFINSWIGTIQWIGQSQFRKFHKRKNWFIGIFEIEKSSATAISENDIQYQAIRSSGAAGQHVNKVSSAVRATHIPTGISVVSMDSRSQHQNKKLATERLLQKFKDETVKQFKAEFQTQWMNQLQIQRGNPVRVFQGSDFKKQKQEKNYKRERQRLKKEDYSDRE
;
A
#
# COMPACT_ATOMS: atom_id res chain seq x y z
N MET A 1 -39.67 22.13 -0.77
CA MET A 1 -38.82 21.86 -1.95
C MET A 1 -37.41 22.47 -1.90
N TYR A 2 -37.19 23.61 -1.27
CA TYR A 2 -35.87 24.26 -1.16
C TYR A 2 -34.84 23.51 -0.31
N TRP A 3 -35.25 22.87 0.78
CA TRP A 3 -34.37 22.13 1.70
C TRP A 3 -33.72 20.89 1.10
N VAL A 4 -34.44 20.15 0.27
CA VAL A 4 -33.93 18.93 -0.40
C VAL A 4 -32.83 19.28 -1.41
N ARG A 5 -32.99 20.39 -2.18
CA ARG A 5 -31.97 20.86 -3.12
C ARG A 5 -30.71 21.38 -2.42
N SER A 6 -30.85 22.00 -1.23
CA SER A 6 -29.71 22.45 -0.44
C SER A 6 -28.91 21.28 0.13
N LEU A 7 -29.57 20.25 0.65
CA LEU A 7 -28.95 19.02 1.12
C LEU A 7 -28.23 18.26 -0.02
N GLN A 8 -28.88 18.20 -1.19
CA GLN A 8 -28.32 17.54 -2.36
C GLN A 8 -27.04 18.25 -2.86
N LYS A 9 -27.04 19.60 -2.90
CA LYS A 9 -25.85 20.39 -3.21
C LYS A 9 -24.73 20.25 -2.17
N SER A 10 -25.09 20.16 -0.89
CA SER A 10 -24.11 19.94 0.19
C SER A 10 -23.51 18.53 0.12
N LEU A 11 -24.29 17.52 -0.20
CA LEU A 11 -23.82 16.14 -0.41
C LEU A 11 -22.95 16.02 -1.66
N GLU A 12 -23.32 16.70 -2.76
CA GLU A 12 -22.51 16.78 -3.97
C GLU A 12 -21.19 17.54 -3.73
N TRP A 13 -21.20 18.59 -2.90
CA TRP A 13 -19.99 19.32 -2.52
C TRP A 13 -19.08 18.47 -1.62
N ILE A 14 -19.64 17.72 -0.65
CA ILE A 14 -18.90 16.80 0.22
C ILE A 14 -18.33 15.65 -0.61
N ALA A 15 -19.12 15.06 -1.51
CA ALA A 15 -18.67 13.98 -2.39
C ALA A 15 -17.55 14.43 -3.36
N LYS A 16 -17.55 15.71 -3.75
CA LYS A 16 -16.56 16.30 -4.64
C LYS A 16 -15.24 16.66 -3.95
N ASN A 17 -15.22 16.70 -2.61
CA ASN A 17 -14.04 17.05 -1.81
C ASN A 17 -13.47 15.87 -1.00
N ILE A 18 -13.93 14.65 -1.26
CA ILE A 18 -13.32 13.46 -0.65
C ILE A 18 -12.06 13.13 -1.47
N ILE A 19 -10.91 13.55 -0.97
CA ILE A 19 -9.61 13.11 -1.51
C ILE A 19 -9.49 11.62 -1.23
N MET A 20 -9.45 10.82 -2.30
CA MET A 20 -9.18 9.38 -2.19
C MET A 20 -7.68 9.16 -2.01
N GLU A 21 -7.33 8.32 -1.06
CA GLU A 21 -5.96 7.88 -0.83
C GLU A 21 -5.83 6.41 -1.20
N LYS A 22 -4.85 6.09 -2.04
CA LYS A 22 -4.54 4.70 -2.40
C LYS A 22 -3.04 4.46 -2.36
N ILE A 23 -2.65 3.28 -1.93
CA ILE A 23 -1.26 2.86 -1.83
C ILE A 23 -0.96 1.88 -2.96
N ILE A 24 0.06 2.19 -3.76
CA ILE A 24 0.50 1.36 -4.88
C ILE A 24 1.90 0.83 -4.60
N GLN A 25 2.08 -0.45 -4.80
CA GLN A 25 3.37 -1.12 -4.75
C GLN A 25 3.82 -1.51 -6.16
N ILE A 26 5.06 -1.17 -6.49
CA ILE A 26 5.75 -1.59 -7.70
C ILE A 26 6.89 -2.51 -7.26
N THR A 27 6.92 -3.76 -7.74
CA THR A 27 7.91 -4.73 -7.27
C THR A 27 8.46 -5.62 -8.39
N SER A 28 9.74 -5.95 -8.28
CA SER A 28 10.39 -6.95 -9.14
C SER A 28 10.08 -8.40 -8.70
N GLY A 29 9.45 -8.59 -7.53
CA GLY A 29 9.29 -9.89 -6.90
C GLY A 29 10.64 -10.59 -6.70
N ARG A 30 10.73 -11.85 -7.10
CA ARG A 30 12.00 -12.61 -7.13
C ARG A 30 12.74 -12.47 -8.46
N GLY A 31 12.51 -11.36 -9.17
CA GLY A 31 13.18 -11.10 -10.44
C GLY A 31 14.68 -10.79 -10.26
N PRO A 32 15.47 -11.00 -11.31
CA PRO A 32 16.88 -10.61 -11.30
C PRO A 32 17.05 -9.09 -11.42
N ALA A 33 18.30 -8.62 -11.37
CA ALA A 33 18.64 -7.19 -11.42
C ALA A 33 18.00 -6.41 -12.58
N GLU A 34 17.75 -7.07 -13.71
CA GLU A 34 17.02 -6.48 -14.84
C GLU A 34 15.58 -6.08 -14.45
N CYS A 35 14.89 -6.93 -13.65
CA CYS A 35 13.57 -6.60 -13.16
C CYS A 35 13.62 -5.42 -12.17
N SER A 36 14.62 -5.37 -11.29
CA SER A 36 14.83 -4.25 -10.37
C SER A 36 15.17 -2.95 -11.11
N TRP A 37 15.86 -3.04 -12.24
CA TRP A 37 16.05 -1.89 -13.14
C TRP A 37 14.74 -1.44 -13.78
N VAL A 38 13.92 -2.40 -14.23
CA VAL A 38 12.59 -2.09 -14.79
C VAL A 38 11.71 -1.40 -13.75
N VAL A 39 11.72 -1.84 -12.48
CA VAL A 39 11.01 -1.17 -11.39
C VAL A 39 11.43 0.30 -11.28
N ALA A 40 12.73 0.59 -11.33
CA ALA A 40 13.23 1.97 -11.26
C ALA A 40 12.73 2.83 -12.44
N GLN A 41 12.71 2.29 -13.66
CA GLN A 41 12.19 3.00 -14.85
C GLN A 41 10.69 3.19 -14.80
N VAL A 42 9.94 2.14 -14.41
CA VAL A 42 8.48 2.20 -14.24
C VAL A 42 8.10 3.20 -13.16
N LEU A 43 8.78 3.21 -12.02
CA LEU A 43 8.56 4.16 -10.95
C LEU A 43 8.66 5.61 -11.45
N LYS A 44 9.68 5.90 -12.25
CA LYS A 44 9.88 7.23 -12.84
C LYS A 44 8.72 7.60 -13.77
N THR A 45 8.39 6.72 -14.72
CA THR A 45 7.30 6.94 -15.66
C THR A 45 5.94 7.04 -14.96
N PHE A 46 5.72 6.25 -13.92
CA PHE A 46 4.50 6.28 -13.11
C PHE A 46 4.30 7.63 -12.42
N ILE A 47 5.36 8.16 -11.80
CA ILE A 47 5.32 9.48 -11.13
C ILE A 47 5.13 10.60 -12.17
N GLU A 48 5.76 10.51 -13.34
CA GLU A 48 5.59 11.47 -14.42
C GLU A 48 4.14 11.49 -14.94
N GLU A 49 3.58 10.31 -15.27
CA GLU A 49 2.18 10.20 -15.70
C GLU A 49 1.18 10.64 -14.59
N ALA A 50 1.47 10.35 -13.31
CA ALA A 50 0.65 10.80 -12.19
C ALA A 50 0.63 12.33 -12.10
N LYS A 51 1.80 12.97 -12.25
CA LYS A 51 1.93 14.42 -12.26
C LYS A 51 1.16 15.08 -13.41
N GLU A 52 1.22 14.48 -14.63
CA GLU A 52 0.44 14.94 -15.79
C GLU A 52 -1.07 14.88 -15.53
N ASN A 53 -1.53 13.92 -14.73
CA ASN A 53 -2.92 13.79 -14.31
C ASN A 53 -3.28 14.56 -13.03
N ASN A 54 -2.40 15.46 -12.54
CA ASN A 54 -2.56 16.22 -11.31
C ASN A 54 -2.74 15.36 -10.04
N ILE A 55 -2.28 14.11 -10.06
CA ILE A 55 -2.31 13.21 -8.92
C ILE A 55 -1.11 13.51 -8.02
N LYS A 56 -1.38 13.82 -6.75
CA LYS A 56 -0.32 14.00 -5.77
C LYS A 56 0.27 12.64 -5.40
N THR A 57 1.58 12.53 -5.47
CA THR A 57 2.33 11.29 -5.19
C THR A 57 3.29 11.50 -4.04
N THR A 58 3.29 10.59 -3.07
CA THR A 58 4.24 10.58 -1.96
C THR A 58 4.92 9.21 -1.92
N LEU A 59 6.24 9.17 -2.06
CA LEU A 59 7.02 7.94 -1.94
C LEU A 59 7.12 7.56 -0.47
N LEU A 60 6.46 6.46 -0.07
CA LEU A 60 6.45 5.96 1.31
C LEU A 60 7.66 5.10 1.63
N GLN A 61 8.05 4.22 0.70
CA GLN A 61 9.15 3.29 0.87
C GLN A 61 9.83 3.03 -0.48
N ARG A 62 11.14 2.84 -0.43
CA ARG A 62 11.95 2.42 -1.57
C ARG A 62 13.04 1.46 -1.08
N GLU A 63 13.03 0.26 -1.61
CA GLU A 63 14.07 -0.73 -1.40
C GLU A 63 15.00 -0.74 -2.61
N THR A 64 16.28 -0.48 -2.36
CA THR A 64 17.31 -0.49 -3.41
C THR A 64 17.64 -1.92 -3.79
N GLY A 65 17.81 -2.19 -5.07
CA GLY A 65 18.31 -3.46 -5.55
C GLY A 65 19.82 -3.62 -5.37
N ILE A 66 20.33 -4.79 -5.74
CA ILE A 66 21.75 -5.14 -5.61
C ILE A 66 22.63 -4.26 -6.50
N GLU A 67 22.16 -3.92 -7.69
CA GLU A 67 22.91 -3.12 -8.65
C GLU A 67 22.60 -1.63 -8.51
N ASN A 68 23.60 -0.77 -8.79
CA ASN A 68 23.42 0.68 -8.71
C ASN A 68 22.30 1.17 -9.65
N GLY A 69 21.44 2.03 -9.14
CA GLY A 69 20.33 2.60 -9.90
C GLY A 69 19.13 1.65 -10.06
N THR A 70 19.12 0.50 -9.36
CA THR A 70 18.02 -0.44 -9.35
C THR A 70 17.15 -0.29 -8.10
N VAL A 71 15.89 -0.69 -8.20
CA VAL A 71 14.90 -0.67 -7.10
C VAL A 71 14.18 -2.02 -7.08
N GLU A 72 14.19 -2.72 -5.96
CA GLU A 72 13.46 -3.97 -5.81
C GLU A 72 11.97 -3.72 -5.63
N THR A 73 11.64 -2.81 -4.72
CA THR A 73 10.26 -2.47 -4.40
C THR A 73 10.14 -0.98 -4.11
N ALA A 74 9.07 -0.37 -4.59
CA ALA A 74 8.68 0.99 -4.26
C ALA A 74 7.21 1.03 -3.87
N THR A 75 6.89 1.74 -2.79
CA THR A 75 5.53 1.95 -2.30
C THR A 75 5.20 3.44 -2.35
N ILE A 76 4.11 3.79 -3.00
CA ILE A 76 3.70 5.16 -3.30
C ILE A 76 2.29 5.38 -2.78
N LEU A 77 2.07 6.48 -2.07
CA LEU A 77 0.75 6.99 -1.74
C LEU A 77 0.30 7.93 -2.86
N LEU A 78 -0.90 7.71 -3.35
CA LEU A 78 -1.60 8.56 -4.31
C LEU A 78 -2.76 9.28 -3.61
N GLU A 79 -2.92 10.56 -3.90
CA GLU A 79 -4.00 11.40 -3.36
C GLU A 79 -4.63 12.18 -4.52
N HIS A 80 -5.92 11.91 -4.80
CA HIS A 80 -6.70 12.61 -5.83
C HIS A 80 -8.19 12.29 -5.68
N ASP A 81 -9.05 13.08 -6.26
CA ASP A 81 -10.53 12.90 -6.21
C ASP A 81 -11.00 11.66 -6.98
N ASN A 82 -10.27 11.27 -8.03
CA ASN A 82 -10.57 10.09 -8.83
C ASN A 82 -9.28 9.38 -9.24
N LEU A 83 -9.00 8.24 -8.62
CA LEU A 83 -7.79 7.44 -8.85
C LEU A 83 -8.04 6.19 -9.70
N ASP A 84 -9.29 5.72 -9.81
CA ASP A 84 -9.59 4.39 -10.35
C ASP A 84 -9.14 4.24 -11.80
N VAL A 85 -9.40 5.22 -12.66
CA VAL A 85 -9.01 5.17 -14.07
C VAL A 85 -7.50 5.09 -14.23
N PHE A 86 -6.77 5.91 -13.48
CA PHE A 86 -5.31 5.93 -13.51
C PHE A 86 -4.74 4.60 -13.00
N ILE A 87 -5.18 4.16 -11.83
CA ILE A 87 -4.70 2.94 -11.17
C ILE A 87 -4.99 1.71 -12.02
N ASN A 88 -6.22 1.55 -12.53
CA ASN A 88 -6.60 0.42 -13.39
C ASN A 88 -5.77 0.35 -14.67
N SER A 89 -5.21 1.46 -15.14
CA SER A 89 -4.31 1.48 -16.30
C SER A 89 -2.90 0.98 -15.97
N TRP A 90 -2.57 0.80 -14.68
CA TRP A 90 -1.24 0.40 -14.23
C TRP A 90 -1.22 -0.94 -13.48
N ILE A 91 -2.30 -1.27 -12.72
CA ILE A 91 -2.35 -2.51 -11.93
C ILE A 91 -2.20 -3.74 -12.82
N GLY A 92 -1.32 -4.63 -12.40
CA GLY A 92 -1.05 -5.91 -13.05
C GLY A 92 0.42 -6.09 -13.42
N THR A 93 0.65 -6.91 -14.44
CA THR A 93 2.00 -7.24 -14.90
C THR A 93 2.47 -6.23 -15.94
N ILE A 94 3.66 -5.69 -15.74
CA ILE A 94 4.37 -4.85 -16.72
C ILE A 94 5.49 -5.67 -17.33
N GLN A 95 5.61 -5.60 -18.65
CA GLN A 95 6.67 -6.26 -19.40
C GLN A 95 7.66 -5.25 -19.96
N TRP A 96 8.93 -5.54 -19.85
CA TRP A 96 9.97 -4.87 -20.60
C TRP A 96 10.66 -5.85 -21.55
N ILE A 97 10.84 -5.42 -22.80
CA ILE A 97 11.52 -6.16 -23.86
C ILE A 97 12.83 -5.45 -24.18
N GLY A 98 13.93 -6.01 -23.71
CA GLY A 98 15.26 -5.43 -23.90
C GLY A 98 16.38 -6.37 -23.50
N GLN A 99 17.60 -6.06 -23.94
CA GLN A 99 18.78 -6.82 -23.56
C GLN A 99 19.21 -6.46 -22.13
N SER A 100 19.73 -7.46 -21.41
CA SER A 100 20.33 -7.24 -20.10
C SER A 100 21.49 -6.26 -20.19
N GLN A 101 21.50 -5.27 -19.30
CA GLN A 101 22.63 -4.35 -19.12
C GLN A 101 23.67 -4.93 -18.15
N PHE A 102 23.29 -5.91 -17.34
CA PHE A 102 24.10 -6.50 -16.28
C PHE A 102 24.82 -7.78 -16.71
N ARG A 103 24.26 -8.50 -17.69
CA ARG A 103 24.76 -9.79 -18.15
C ARG A 103 25.02 -9.78 -19.66
N LYS A 104 26.30 -9.84 -20.04
CA LYS A 104 26.70 -9.95 -21.44
C LYS A 104 26.15 -11.23 -22.08
N PHE A 105 25.69 -11.15 -23.32
CA PHE A 105 25.20 -12.30 -24.12
C PHE A 105 24.03 -13.06 -23.53
N HIS A 106 23.29 -12.46 -22.58
CA HIS A 106 22.11 -13.11 -22.01
C HIS A 106 20.99 -13.22 -23.06
N LYS A 107 20.50 -14.46 -23.29
CA LYS A 107 19.51 -14.75 -24.35
C LYS A 107 18.10 -14.22 -24.03
N ARG A 108 17.74 -14.09 -22.74
CA ARG A 108 16.42 -13.62 -22.30
C ARG A 108 16.29 -12.12 -22.54
N LYS A 109 15.16 -11.74 -23.18
CA LYS A 109 14.83 -10.33 -23.47
C LYS A 109 13.55 -9.85 -22.78
N ASN A 110 12.74 -10.76 -22.24
CA ASN A 110 11.43 -10.44 -21.64
C ASN A 110 11.56 -10.43 -20.11
N TRP A 111 11.28 -9.27 -19.51
CA TRP A 111 11.38 -9.04 -18.07
C TRP A 111 10.03 -8.58 -17.55
N PHE A 112 9.61 -9.10 -16.42
CA PHE A 112 8.27 -8.86 -15.87
C PHE A 112 8.39 -8.33 -14.46
N ILE A 113 7.58 -7.34 -14.15
CA ILE A 113 7.38 -6.78 -12.82
C ILE A 113 5.89 -6.70 -12.52
N GLY A 114 5.54 -6.52 -11.24
CA GLY A 114 4.15 -6.37 -10.79
C GLY A 114 3.86 -4.99 -10.23
N ILE A 115 2.66 -4.51 -10.48
CA ILE A 115 2.08 -3.32 -9.83
C ILE A 115 0.78 -3.74 -9.15
N PHE A 116 0.66 -3.43 -7.86
CA PHE A 116 -0.43 -3.86 -7.02
C PHE A 116 -0.96 -2.70 -6.19
N GLU A 117 -2.27 -2.68 -5.97
CA GLU A 117 -2.88 -1.83 -4.96
C GLU A 117 -2.77 -2.52 -3.60
N ILE A 118 -2.36 -1.78 -2.57
CA ILE A 118 -2.35 -2.23 -1.18
C ILE A 118 -3.57 -1.60 -0.51
N GLU A 119 -4.46 -2.43 -0.01
CA GLU A 119 -5.57 -1.95 0.82
C GLU A 119 -5.00 -1.33 2.09
N LYS A 120 -5.38 -0.08 2.35
CA LYS A 120 -5.05 0.60 3.58
C LYS A 120 -5.88 -0.05 4.69
N SER A 121 -5.24 -0.82 5.56
CA SER A 121 -5.87 -1.20 6.82
C SER A 121 -6.31 0.06 7.54
N SER A 122 -7.58 0.18 7.85
CA SER A 122 -8.12 1.32 8.58
C SER A 122 -7.51 1.30 9.99
N ALA A 123 -6.40 1.99 10.15
CA ALA A 123 -5.85 2.25 11.47
C ALA A 123 -6.92 3.03 12.25
N THR A 124 -7.61 2.35 13.13
CA THR A 124 -8.61 2.96 14.01
C THR A 124 -7.90 4.04 14.82
N ALA A 125 -8.20 5.30 14.55
CA ALA A 125 -7.65 6.39 15.35
C ALA A 125 -8.11 6.20 16.80
N ILE A 126 -7.19 6.25 17.76
CA ILE A 126 -7.58 6.17 19.17
C ILE A 126 -8.23 7.49 19.54
N SER A 127 -9.50 7.42 19.92
CA SER A 127 -10.19 8.50 20.63
C SER A 127 -9.95 8.36 22.13
N GLU A 128 -9.74 9.47 22.84
CA GLU A 128 -9.64 9.44 24.31
C GLU A 128 -10.90 8.88 24.97
N ASN A 129 -12.05 9.02 24.31
CA ASN A 129 -13.33 8.51 24.76
C ASN A 129 -13.42 6.97 24.76
N ASP A 130 -12.55 6.31 23.97
CA ASP A 130 -12.51 4.85 23.84
C ASP A 130 -11.59 4.19 24.88
N ILE A 131 -10.98 5.00 25.77
CA ILE A 131 -10.08 4.51 26.79
C ILE A 131 -10.79 4.39 28.13
N GLN A 132 -10.91 3.18 28.62
CA GLN A 132 -11.42 2.89 29.96
C GLN A 132 -10.27 2.83 30.96
N TYR A 133 -10.42 3.55 32.07
CA TYR A 133 -9.44 3.56 33.17
C TYR A 133 -9.98 2.81 34.37
N GLN A 134 -9.16 1.93 34.94
CA GLN A 134 -9.46 1.18 36.16
C GLN A 134 -8.32 1.38 37.17
N ALA A 135 -8.66 1.89 38.36
CA ALA A 135 -7.72 1.92 39.48
C ALA A 135 -7.54 0.50 40.05
N ILE A 136 -6.31 0.07 40.18
CA ILE A 136 -5.96 -1.25 40.69
C ILE A 136 -4.93 -1.13 41.82
N ARG A 137 -4.85 -2.15 42.67
CA ARG A 137 -3.83 -2.22 43.69
C ARG A 137 -2.48 -2.49 43.03
N SER A 138 -1.44 -1.76 43.48
CA SER A 138 -0.09 -2.03 43.00
C SER A 138 0.41 -3.36 43.57
N SER A 139 0.92 -4.22 42.71
CA SER A 139 1.59 -5.46 43.12
C SER A 139 3.09 -5.18 43.28
N GLY A 140 3.62 -5.29 44.50
CA GLY A 140 5.04 -5.14 44.75
C GLY A 140 5.41 -5.76 46.09
N ALA A 141 6.66 -6.17 46.23
CA ALA A 141 7.21 -6.69 47.49
C ALA A 141 7.28 -5.57 48.52
N ALA A 142 6.51 -5.68 49.61
CA ALA A 142 6.64 -4.98 50.87
C ALA A 142 5.63 -3.88 51.25
N GLY A 143 5.12 -4.01 52.45
CA GLY A 143 4.61 -2.97 53.35
C GLY A 143 3.10 -2.79 53.37
N GLN A 144 2.57 -2.58 54.60
CA GLN A 144 1.13 -2.37 54.87
C GLN A 144 0.50 -1.23 54.05
N HIS A 145 1.29 -0.24 53.58
CA HIS A 145 0.80 0.88 52.78
C HIS A 145 0.41 0.50 51.33
N VAL A 146 1.15 -0.44 50.72
CA VAL A 146 0.91 -0.86 49.32
C VAL A 146 -0.43 -1.59 49.19
N ASN A 147 -0.88 -2.27 50.24
CA ASN A 147 -2.10 -3.04 50.21
C ASN A 147 -3.38 -2.20 50.47
N LYS A 148 -3.26 -0.94 50.88
CA LYS A 148 -4.40 -0.07 51.21
C LYS A 148 -4.73 0.97 50.16
N VAL A 149 -3.81 1.30 49.23
CA VAL A 149 -3.99 2.38 48.29
C VAL A 149 -3.96 1.84 46.84
N SER A 150 -5.02 2.10 46.06
CA SER A 150 -5.14 1.75 44.65
C SER A 150 -4.52 2.87 43.78
N SER A 151 -3.18 3.02 43.80
CA SER A 151 -2.50 4.03 43.02
C SER A 151 -2.16 3.61 41.59
N ALA A 152 -2.12 2.32 41.34
CA ALA A 152 -1.89 1.81 39.97
C ALA A 152 -3.13 2.00 39.07
N VAL A 153 -2.91 2.26 37.82
CA VAL A 153 -3.96 2.48 36.82
C VAL A 153 -3.79 1.54 35.64
N ARG A 154 -4.85 0.84 35.29
CA ARG A 154 -4.98 0.12 34.05
C ARG A 154 -5.74 1.00 33.06
N ALA A 155 -5.16 1.24 31.88
CA ALA A 155 -5.82 1.84 30.74
C ALA A 155 -6.10 0.75 29.70
N THR A 156 -7.34 0.66 29.25
CA THR A 156 -7.80 -0.31 28.24
C THR A 156 -8.50 0.42 27.11
N HIS A 157 -8.07 0.22 25.88
CA HIS A 157 -8.77 0.68 24.68
C HIS A 157 -9.88 -0.32 24.36
N ILE A 158 -11.15 0.12 24.50
CA ILE A 158 -12.33 -0.77 24.41
C ILE A 158 -12.43 -1.49 23.06
N PRO A 159 -12.27 -0.78 21.88
CA PRO A 159 -12.47 -1.43 20.60
C PRO A 159 -11.44 -2.51 20.25
N THR A 160 -10.17 -2.34 20.71
CA THR A 160 -9.09 -3.29 20.38
C THR A 160 -8.75 -4.25 21.52
N GLY A 161 -9.25 -4.00 22.74
CA GLY A 161 -8.90 -4.79 23.93
C GLY A 161 -7.46 -4.61 24.42
N ILE A 162 -6.68 -3.72 23.81
CA ILE A 162 -5.29 -3.47 24.22
C ILE A 162 -5.29 -2.80 25.59
N SER A 163 -4.56 -3.37 26.54
CA SER A 163 -4.47 -2.83 27.89
C SER A 163 -3.01 -2.66 28.35
N VAL A 164 -2.81 -1.67 29.20
CA VAL A 164 -1.52 -1.34 29.83
C VAL A 164 -1.76 -0.96 31.29
N VAL A 165 -0.81 -1.30 32.15
CA VAL A 165 -0.83 -0.95 33.56
C VAL A 165 0.36 -0.04 33.85
N SER A 166 0.12 1.02 34.60
CA SER A 166 1.18 1.87 35.19
C SER A 166 1.05 1.93 36.72
N MET A 167 2.19 1.68 37.39
CA MET A 167 2.31 1.70 38.84
C MET A 167 3.61 2.39 39.30
N ASP A 168 4.18 3.24 38.45
CA ASP A 168 5.49 3.82 38.64
C ASP A 168 5.50 4.95 39.68
N SER A 169 4.36 5.61 39.86
CA SER A 169 4.22 6.72 40.79
C SER A 169 3.29 6.38 41.96
N ARG A 170 3.49 7.10 43.07
CA ARG A 170 2.53 7.10 44.20
C ARG A 170 1.24 7.86 43.87
N SER A 171 1.25 8.71 42.85
CA SER A 171 0.10 9.49 42.41
C SER A 171 -0.70 8.73 41.35
N GLN A 172 -1.98 8.46 41.62
CA GLN A 172 -2.92 7.84 40.68
C GLN A 172 -3.07 8.68 39.40
N HIS A 173 -3.07 10.03 39.54
CA HIS A 173 -3.17 10.94 38.42
C HIS A 173 -1.97 10.81 37.46
N GLN A 174 -0.76 10.74 38.04
CA GLN A 174 0.45 10.55 37.25
C GLN A 174 0.50 9.18 36.58
N ASN A 175 0.08 8.12 37.30
CA ASN A 175 -0.03 6.79 36.70
C ASN A 175 -1.08 6.73 35.59
N LYS A 176 -2.17 7.49 35.70
CA LYS A 176 -3.15 7.61 34.59
C LYS A 176 -2.51 8.19 33.34
N LYS A 177 -1.74 9.28 33.47
CA LYS A 177 -1.04 9.91 32.34
C LYS A 177 -0.02 8.96 31.71
N LEU A 178 0.81 8.31 32.51
CA LEU A 178 1.79 7.33 32.03
C LEU A 178 1.13 6.11 31.37
N ALA A 179 0.01 5.63 31.90
CA ALA A 179 -0.74 4.53 31.32
C ALA A 179 -1.30 4.91 29.94
N THR A 180 -1.78 6.15 29.77
CA THR A 180 -2.25 6.66 28.48
C THR A 180 -1.11 6.73 27.46
N GLU A 181 0.02 7.31 27.82
CA GLU A 181 1.20 7.41 26.96
C GLU A 181 1.69 6.03 26.51
N ARG A 182 1.77 5.08 27.44
CA ARG A 182 2.17 3.68 27.15
C ARG A 182 1.14 2.95 26.29
N LEU A 183 -0.15 3.21 26.50
CA LEU A 183 -1.23 2.63 25.68
C LEU A 183 -1.11 3.12 24.23
N LEU A 184 -0.91 4.42 24.03
CA LEU A 184 -0.70 5.01 22.72
C LEU A 184 0.54 4.45 22.02
N GLN A 185 1.64 4.28 22.76
CA GLN A 185 2.86 3.70 22.20
C GLN A 185 2.66 2.23 21.81
N LYS A 186 2.05 1.43 22.69
CA LYS A 186 1.76 0.01 22.42
C LYS A 186 0.82 -0.15 21.21
N PHE A 187 -0.15 0.75 21.08
CA PHE A 187 -1.05 0.75 19.93
C PHE A 187 -0.29 1.06 18.62
N LYS A 188 0.59 2.06 18.63
CA LYS A 188 1.45 2.35 17.47
C LYS A 188 2.30 1.14 17.09
N ASP A 189 2.93 0.49 18.08
CA ASP A 189 3.77 -0.68 17.85
C ASP A 189 2.97 -1.86 17.28
N GLU A 190 1.73 -2.07 17.77
CA GLU A 190 0.84 -3.13 17.29
C GLU A 190 0.32 -2.83 15.87
N THR A 191 -0.04 -1.58 15.59
CA THR A 191 -0.43 -1.13 14.25
C THR A 191 0.71 -1.34 13.25
N VAL A 192 1.95 -1.02 13.64
CA VAL A 192 3.14 -1.27 12.79
C VAL A 192 3.36 -2.77 12.56
N LYS A 193 3.15 -3.61 13.57
CA LYS A 193 3.26 -5.08 13.42
C LYS A 193 2.19 -5.63 12.49
N GLN A 194 0.93 -5.20 12.65
CA GLN A 194 -0.17 -5.60 11.79
C GLN A 194 0.10 -5.18 10.36
N PHE A 195 0.51 -3.93 10.14
CA PHE A 195 0.88 -3.42 8.83
C PHE A 195 2.02 -4.23 8.19
N LYS A 196 3.07 -4.57 8.96
CA LYS A 196 4.15 -5.45 8.48
C LYS A 196 3.67 -6.85 8.12
N ALA A 197 2.77 -7.43 8.91
CA ALA A 197 2.22 -8.77 8.66
C ALA A 197 1.32 -8.78 7.42
N GLU A 198 0.44 -7.78 7.26
CA GLU A 198 -0.38 -7.59 6.06
C GLU A 198 0.50 -7.37 4.83
N PHE A 199 1.53 -6.54 4.95
CA PHE A 199 2.52 -6.31 3.90
C PHE A 199 3.26 -7.60 3.50
N GLN A 200 3.67 -8.41 4.48
CA GLN A 200 4.28 -9.71 4.20
C GLN A 200 3.31 -10.68 3.51
N THR A 201 2.06 -10.74 3.95
CA THR A 201 1.04 -11.61 3.35
C THR A 201 0.73 -11.19 1.91
N GLN A 202 0.56 -9.89 1.67
CA GLN A 202 0.40 -9.35 0.33
C GLN A 202 1.65 -9.59 -0.52
N TRP A 203 2.85 -9.45 0.05
CA TRP A 203 4.10 -9.73 -0.63
C TRP A 203 4.24 -11.19 -1.03
N MET A 204 3.85 -12.12 -0.16
CA MET A 204 3.83 -13.57 -0.47
C MET A 204 2.85 -13.89 -1.61
N ASN A 205 1.68 -13.27 -1.64
CA ASN A 205 0.70 -13.42 -2.72
C ASN A 205 1.20 -12.81 -4.05
N GLN A 206 2.02 -11.77 -3.99
CA GLN A 206 2.59 -11.05 -5.13
C GLN A 206 3.83 -11.75 -5.72
N LEU A 207 4.40 -12.75 -5.05
CA LEU A 207 5.52 -13.54 -5.58
C LEU A 207 5.16 -14.30 -6.85
N GLN A 208 3.88 -14.47 -7.15
CA GLN A 208 3.37 -15.04 -8.39
C GLN A 208 3.05 -13.95 -9.42
N ILE A 209 4.05 -13.18 -9.84
CA ILE A 209 3.90 -12.32 -11.01
C ILE A 209 3.53 -13.20 -12.20
N GLN A 210 2.29 -13.07 -12.68
CA GLN A 210 1.79 -13.83 -13.81
C GLN A 210 2.59 -13.43 -15.06
N ARG A 211 3.36 -14.37 -15.59
CA ARG A 211 4.10 -14.18 -16.83
C ARG A 211 3.14 -14.39 -17.99
N GLY A 212 2.59 -13.32 -18.50
CA GLY A 212 1.63 -13.34 -19.61
C GLY A 212 0.61 -12.21 -19.45
N ASN A 213 -0.01 -11.82 -20.55
CA ASN A 213 -1.03 -10.78 -20.61
C ASN A 213 -0.65 -9.48 -19.86
N PRO A 214 0.49 -8.84 -20.22
CA PRO A 214 0.94 -7.62 -19.56
C PRO A 214 -0.02 -6.47 -19.85
N VAL A 215 -0.30 -5.64 -18.84
CA VAL A 215 -1.11 -4.43 -18.97
C VAL A 215 -0.39 -3.37 -19.80
N ARG A 216 0.94 -3.29 -19.64
CA ARG A 216 1.80 -2.38 -20.40
C ARG A 216 3.08 -3.08 -20.84
N VAL A 217 3.56 -2.74 -22.04
CA VAL A 217 4.81 -3.24 -22.60
C VAL A 217 5.73 -2.07 -22.92
N PHE A 218 6.96 -2.13 -22.44
CA PHE A 218 8.02 -1.18 -22.75
C PHE A 218 9.13 -1.86 -23.55
N GLN A 219 9.80 -1.14 -24.43
CA GLN A 219 10.83 -1.70 -25.30
C GLN A 219 12.09 -0.83 -25.36
N GLY A 220 13.21 -1.50 -25.58
CA GLY A 220 14.50 -0.87 -25.84
C GLY A 220 15.17 -0.28 -24.61
N SER A 221 16.39 0.26 -24.84
CA SER A 221 17.17 0.95 -23.80
C SER A 221 16.51 2.23 -23.32
N ASP A 222 15.75 2.89 -24.20
CA ASP A 222 15.09 4.17 -23.94
C ASP A 222 13.76 4.00 -23.20
N PHE A 223 13.40 2.78 -22.82
CA PHE A 223 12.19 2.44 -22.09
C PHE A 223 10.90 3.03 -22.71
N LYS A 224 10.79 2.97 -24.05
CA LYS A 224 9.62 3.52 -24.75
C LYS A 224 8.40 2.60 -24.62
N LYS A 225 7.25 3.19 -24.31
CA LYS A 225 5.95 2.49 -24.31
C LYS A 225 5.67 1.97 -25.70
N GLN A 226 5.49 0.65 -25.84
CA GLN A 226 5.07 0.08 -27.10
C GLN A 226 3.62 0.52 -27.35
N LYS A 227 3.37 1.19 -28.49
CA LYS A 227 1.99 1.41 -28.94
C LYS A 227 1.38 0.03 -29.16
N GLN A 228 0.29 -0.27 -28.46
CA GLN A 228 -0.52 -1.44 -28.81
C GLN A 228 -1.00 -1.23 -30.23
N GLU A 229 -0.31 -1.79 -31.19
CA GLU A 229 -0.88 -1.97 -32.52
C GLU A 229 -2.09 -2.88 -32.30
N LYS A 230 -3.28 -2.28 -32.44
CA LYS A 230 -4.52 -3.05 -32.48
C LYS A 230 -4.28 -4.13 -33.53
N ASN A 231 -4.25 -5.38 -33.10
CA ASN A 231 -3.88 -6.54 -33.93
C ASN A 231 -4.98 -6.86 -34.96
N TYR A 232 -5.49 -5.81 -35.65
CA TYR A 232 -6.50 -5.91 -36.69
C TYR A 232 -6.09 -6.87 -37.83
N LYS A 233 -4.79 -6.96 -38.12
CA LYS A 233 -4.30 -7.90 -39.15
C LYS A 233 -4.41 -9.36 -38.69
N ARG A 234 -4.10 -9.66 -37.41
CA ARG A 234 -4.18 -11.03 -36.89
C ARG A 234 -5.64 -11.47 -36.69
N GLU A 235 -6.47 -10.59 -36.19
CA GLU A 235 -7.89 -10.85 -35.97
C GLU A 235 -8.62 -11.00 -37.30
N ARG A 236 -8.28 -10.17 -38.29
CA ARG A 236 -8.81 -10.30 -39.66
C ARG A 236 -8.34 -11.56 -40.40
N GLN A 237 -7.12 -12.03 -40.09
CA GLN A 237 -6.64 -13.32 -40.63
C GLN A 237 -7.30 -14.51 -39.94
N ARG A 238 -7.61 -14.40 -38.67
CA ARG A 238 -8.31 -15.42 -37.88
C ARG A 238 -9.77 -15.52 -38.35
N LEU A 239 -10.48 -14.42 -38.46
CA LEU A 239 -11.86 -14.37 -38.98
C LEU A 239 -11.93 -14.87 -40.41
N LYS A 240 -10.96 -14.56 -41.28
CA LYS A 240 -10.91 -15.13 -42.62
C LYS A 240 -10.67 -16.65 -42.65
N LYS A 241 -9.94 -17.20 -41.68
CA LYS A 241 -9.76 -18.66 -41.60
C LYS A 241 -11.01 -19.36 -41.06
N GLU A 242 -11.72 -18.76 -40.11
CA GLU A 242 -12.99 -19.26 -39.57
C GLU A 242 -14.08 -19.24 -40.69
N ASP A 243 -14.17 -18.18 -41.46
CA ASP A 243 -15.11 -18.09 -42.61
C ASP A 243 -14.82 -19.09 -43.74
N TYR A 244 -13.59 -19.58 -43.88
CA TYR A 244 -13.24 -20.61 -44.86
C TYR A 244 -13.52 -22.02 -44.36
N SER A 245 -13.47 -22.28 -43.04
CA SER A 245 -13.77 -23.59 -42.47
C SER A 245 -15.29 -23.87 -42.38
N ASP A 246 -16.11 -22.82 -42.35
CA ASP A 246 -17.57 -22.98 -42.31
C ASP A 246 -18.23 -23.13 -43.72
N ARG A 247 -17.43 -23.18 -44.79
CA ARG A 247 -17.88 -23.32 -46.16
C ARG A 247 -17.48 -24.64 -46.83
N GLU A 248 -16.82 -25.55 -46.13
CA GLU A 248 -16.61 -26.96 -46.48
C GLU A 248 -17.53 -27.85 -45.67
#